data_f6aeafbda60d7ece753ce65259940751
#
_entry.id   f6aeafbda60d7ece753ce65259940751
#
_cell.length_a   1.000
_cell.length_b   1.000
_cell.length_c   1.000
_cell.angle_alpha   90.00
_cell.angle_beta   90.00
_cell.angle_gamma   90.00
#
_symmetry.space_group_name_H-M   'P 1'
#
loop_
_entity.id
_entity.type
_entity.pdbx_description
1 polymer ?
#
loop_
_entity_poly.entity_id
_entity_poly.type
_entity_poly.pdbx_seq_one_letter_code
_entity_poly.pdbx_strand_id
1 'polypeptide(L)' 'MKSKSVGILTKPKFPEVKSTLHDVVTWLRARSIDVILDTTSAALLDEQGGLQKTQLASKADVLLVLGGDGTMLN' A
#
# COMPACT_ATOMS: atom_id res chain seq x y z
N MET A 1 13.87 -5.59 18.38
CA MET A 1 13.73 -4.53 17.41
C MET A 1 12.36 -4.49 16.79
N LYS A 2 11.81 -3.33 16.70
CA LYS A 2 10.49 -3.18 16.15
C LYS A 2 10.50 -2.98 14.67
N SER A 3 9.68 -3.69 13.96
CA SER A 3 9.49 -3.45 12.54
C SER A 3 8.59 -2.26 12.34
N LYS A 4 8.82 -1.54 11.27
CA LYS A 4 7.89 -0.51 10.88
C LYS A 4 6.79 -1.11 10.04
N SER A 5 5.60 -0.53 10.15
CA SER A 5 4.48 -0.92 9.32
C SER A 5 4.25 0.15 8.28
N VAL A 6 4.08 -0.29 7.04
CA VAL A 6 3.77 0.61 5.94
C VAL A 6 2.36 0.31 5.46
N GLY A 7 1.50 1.29 5.54
CA GLY A 7 0.16 1.17 5.02
C GLY A 7 0.13 1.66 3.59
N ILE A 8 -0.48 0.90 2.71
CA ILE A 8 -0.53 1.26 1.30
C ILE A 8 -1.96 1.55 0.90
N LEU A 9 -2.17 2.75 0.42
CA LEU A 9 -3.46 3.19 -0.09
C LEU A 9 -3.31 3.37 -1.59
N THR A 10 -4.11 2.64 -2.37
CA THR A 10 -4.00 2.67 -3.81
C THR A 10 -5.24 3.32 -4.41
N LYS A 11 -5.02 4.22 -5.34
CA LYS A 11 -6.09 4.80 -6.14
C LYS A 11 -5.95 4.26 -7.54
N PRO A 12 -6.91 3.44 -8.01
CA PRO A 12 -6.76 2.77 -9.30
C PRO A 12 -7.12 3.69 -10.45
N LYS A 13 -6.23 4.59 -10.78
CA LYS A 13 -6.47 5.54 -11.85
C LYS A 13 -5.89 5.12 -13.18
N PHE A 14 -4.99 4.17 -13.17
CA PHE A 14 -4.38 3.72 -14.42
C PHE A 14 -4.05 2.25 -14.29
N PRO A 15 -3.98 1.54 -15.43
CA PRO A 15 -3.80 0.08 -15.39
C PRO A 15 -2.50 -0.36 -14.73
N GLU A 16 -1.46 0.45 -14.86
CA GLU A 16 -0.16 0.08 -14.33
C GLU A 16 -0.08 0.11 -12.82
N VAL A 17 -1.09 0.66 -12.16
CA VAL A 17 -1.03 0.79 -10.71
C VAL A 17 -0.92 -0.57 -10.03
N LYS A 18 -1.57 -1.58 -10.61
CA LYS A 18 -1.51 -2.92 -10.03
C LYS A 18 -0.08 -3.46 -10.05
N SER A 19 0.60 -3.28 -11.15
CA SER A 19 1.98 -3.73 -11.28
C SER A 19 2.89 -2.99 -10.31
N THR A 20 2.72 -1.68 -10.23
CA THR A 20 3.50 -0.87 -9.31
C THR A 20 3.25 -1.29 -7.87
N LEU A 21 1.98 -1.52 -7.54
CA LEU A 21 1.61 -1.94 -6.21
C LEU A 21 2.27 -3.28 -5.86
N HIS A 22 2.23 -4.22 -6.78
CA HIS A 22 2.84 -5.53 -6.57
C HIS A 22 4.34 -5.39 -6.31
N ASP A 23 5.00 -4.57 -7.12
CA ASP A 23 6.45 -4.37 -6.97
C ASP A 23 6.78 -3.75 -5.62
N VAL A 24 6.03 -2.74 -5.23
CA VAL A 24 6.28 -2.05 -3.96
C VAL A 24 6.07 -2.99 -2.78
N VAL A 25 4.97 -3.75 -2.81
CA VAL A 25 4.68 -4.67 -1.72
C VAL A 25 5.74 -5.76 -1.63
N THR A 26 6.15 -6.29 -2.78
CA THR A 26 7.17 -7.32 -2.80
C THR A 26 8.48 -6.78 -2.23
N TRP A 27 8.84 -5.58 -2.63
CA TRP A 27 10.07 -4.95 -2.15
C TRP A 27 10.05 -4.77 -0.64
N LEU A 28 8.93 -4.30 -0.12
CA LEU A 28 8.81 -4.08 1.32
C LEU A 28 8.85 -5.39 2.09
N ARG A 29 8.15 -6.39 1.60
CA ARG A 29 8.11 -7.68 2.29
C ARG A 29 9.46 -8.35 2.28
N ALA A 30 10.23 -8.15 1.21
CA ALA A 30 11.57 -8.72 1.13
C ALA A 30 12.50 -8.13 2.18
N ARG A 31 12.14 -6.96 2.72
CA ARG A 31 12.94 -6.30 3.75
C ARG A 31 12.37 -6.49 5.15
N SER A 32 11.45 -7.43 5.29
CA SER A 32 10.80 -7.72 6.57
C SER A 32 10.02 -6.55 7.14
N ILE A 33 9.50 -5.73 6.25
CA ILE A 33 8.65 -4.62 6.65
C ILE A 33 7.21 -5.09 6.58
N ASP A 34 6.45 -4.82 7.64
CA ASP A 34 5.03 -5.18 7.65
C ASP A 34 4.28 -4.30 6.69
N VAL A 35 3.51 -4.92 5.82
CA VAL A 35 2.72 -4.20 4.83
C VAL A 35 1.25 -4.36 5.17
N ILE A 36 0.57 -3.24 5.28
CA ILE A 36 -0.87 -3.22 5.55
C ILE A 36 -1.54 -2.59 4.35
N LEU A 37 -2.51 -3.29 3.78
CA LEU A 37 -3.16 -2.83 2.56
C LEU A 37 -4.54 -2.28 2.87
N ASP A 38 -4.94 -1.26 2.12
CA ASP A 38 -6.33 -0.83 2.20
C ASP A 38 -7.19 -1.77 1.36
N THR A 39 -8.51 -1.56 1.38
CA THR A 39 -9.41 -2.46 0.69
C THR A 39 -9.14 -2.52 -0.81
N THR A 40 -8.84 -1.37 -1.40
CA THR A 40 -8.55 -1.31 -2.84
C THR A 40 -7.25 -2.04 -3.18
N SER A 41 -6.21 -1.80 -2.38
CA SER A 41 -4.93 -2.45 -2.62
C SER A 41 -5.05 -3.95 -2.47
N ALA A 42 -5.74 -4.40 -1.44
CA ALA A 42 -5.92 -5.82 -1.22
C ALA A 42 -6.68 -6.46 -2.39
N ALA A 43 -7.71 -5.77 -2.87
CA ALA A 43 -8.48 -6.29 -4.00
C ALA A 43 -7.61 -6.39 -5.26
N LEU A 44 -6.77 -5.41 -5.49
CA LEU A 44 -5.91 -5.43 -6.66
C LEU A 44 -4.91 -6.57 -6.62
N LEU A 45 -4.45 -6.93 -5.44
CA LEU A 45 -3.51 -8.02 -5.28
C LEU A 45 -4.19 -9.36 -5.00
N ASP A 46 -5.52 -9.35 -5.02
CA ASP A 46 -6.29 -10.56 -4.77
C ASP A 46 -5.98 -11.13 -3.39
N GLU A 47 -5.79 -10.24 -2.43
CA GLU A 47 -5.55 -10.62 -1.04
C GLU A 47 -6.74 -10.22 -0.21
N GLN A 48 -6.88 -10.87 0.92
CA GLN A 48 -7.96 -10.56 1.84
C GLN A 48 -7.45 -9.70 2.98
N GLY A 49 -8.37 -9.12 3.71
CA GLY A 49 -8.00 -8.41 4.91
C GLY A 49 -7.67 -6.95 4.73
N GLY A 50 -8.10 -6.36 3.63
CA GLY A 50 -7.88 -4.93 3.45
C GLY A 50 -8.60 -4.11 4.50
N LEU A 51 -8.00 -3.00 4.90
CA LEU A 51 -8.56 -2.12 5.91
C LEU A 51 -9.09 -0.85 5.29
N GLN A 52 -10.02 -0.22 5.96
CA GLN A 52 -10.48 1.07 5.52
C GLN A 52 -9.41 2.11 5.80
N LYS A 53 -9.52 3.21 5.08
CA LYS A 53 -8.51 4.27 5.13
C LYS A 53 -8.22 4.72 6.56
N THR A 54 -9.26 4.93 7.36
CA THR A 54 -9.06 5.40 8.72
C THR A 54 -8.35 4.36 9.58
N GLN A 55 -8.69 3.10 9.38
CA GLN A 55 -8.04 2.04 10.12
C GLN A 55 -6.60 1.87 9.69
N LEU A 56 -6.36 2.01 8.40
CA LEU A 56 -5.02 1.90 7.86
C LEU A 56 -4.12 2.97 8.45
N ALA A 57 -4.59 4.20 8.45
CA ALA A 57 -3.81 5.31 8.99
C ALA A 57 -3.51 5.12 10.47
N SER A 58 -4.42 4.49 11.18
CA SER A 58 -4.23 4.28 12.60
C SER A 58 -3.21 3.19 12.91
N LYS A 59 -3.13 2.18 12.05
CA LYS A 59 -2.27 1.04 12.32
C LYS A 59 -0.89 1.14 11.71
N ALA A 60 -0.75 1.92 10.64
CA ALA A 60 0.53 2.00 9.95
C ALA A 60 1.40 3.10 10.52
N ASP A 61 2.69 2.83 10.57
CA ASP A 61 3.64 3.85 10.98
C ASP A 61 3.85 4.88 9.87
N VAL A 62 3.82 4.40 8.63
CA VAL A 62 3.99 5.24 7.45
C VAL A 62 2.88 4.91 6.48
N LEU A 63 2.30 5.93 5.87
CA LEU A 63 1.26 5.71 4.88
C LEU A 63 1.78 6.07 3.50
N LEU A 64 1.70 5.13 2.59
CA LEU A 64 2.15 5.31 1.23
C LEU A 64 0.94 5.33 0.32
N VAL A 65 0.82 6.36 -0.49
CA VAL A 65 -0.29 6.51 -1.42
C VAL A 65 0.21 6.28 -2.83
N LEU A 66 -0.42 5.36 -3.53
CA LEU A 66 -0.07 5.04 -4.91
C LEU A 66 -1.18 5.44 -5.85
N GLY A 67 -0.78 5.81 -7.04
CA GLY A 67 -1.75 6.07 -8.09
C GLY A 67 -2.48 7.38 -7.96
N GLY A 68 -1.89 8.32 -7.32
CA GLY A 68 -2.49 9.63 -7.24
C GLY A 68 -2.32 10.38 -8.54
N ASP A 69 -2.31 11.67 -8.48
CA ASP A 69 -2.16 12.47 -9.66
C ASP A 69 -0.76 12.53 -10.14
N GLY A 70 -0.05 11.71 -9.73
CA GLY A 70 1.28 11.64 -10.15
C GLY A 70 2.09 12.73 -9.62
N THR A 71 1.94 13.20 -9.02
CA THR A 71 2.76 14.13 -8.78
C THR A 71 3.60 14.24 -7.75
N MET A 72 3.93 13.94 -7.70
CA MET A 72 4.60 13.93 -7.04
C MET A 72 5.47 14.58 -6.87
N LEU A 73 5.64 14.98 -6.90
CA LEU A 73 6.36 15.41 -6.74
C LEU A 73 7.02 15.76 -6.45
N ASN A 74 7.24 16.00 -6.32
CA ASN A 74 7.90 16.37 -6.08
C ASN A 74 8.17 16.71 -5.80
#